data_f57f142ffe1014330510d0745edd6543
#
_entry.id   f57f142ffe1014330510d0745edd6543
#
_cell.length_a   1.000
_cell.length_b   1.000
_cell.length_c   1.000
_cell.angle_alpha   90.00
_cell.angle_beta   90.00
_cell.angle_gamma   90.00
#
_symmetry.space_group_name_H-M   'P 1'
#
loop_
_entity.id
_entity.type
_entity.pdbx_description
1 polymer ?
#
loop_
_entity_poly.entity_id
_entity_poly.type
_entity_poly.pdbx_seq_one_letter_code
_entity_poly.pdbx_strand_id
1 'polypeptide(L)'
;MSRPDEEAIALLKKLIATPSTSRDESATAGIIRQWLADNGHTPARIDNNIYALAAPLRPELPTVMLNSHHDTVKPSPAYTRDPYMPEEADGRIYGLGSNDAGASVVSLLAAFHLADPSSLPFNLLMAVTAEEEVGGEHGMRSLLPHLAEKGLTPSMVIVGEPTGLQAAVAERGLVVLDCIAHGVSGHAARNEGVNAIYRAMADIERLRTYSFPRVSDVLGPIKISVTQIEAGRQHNVIPDKCRFVADVRTTDAYSNEETARMLADLIESECTPRSTRVQASVISPGHPLVAAATDLGAATFVSPTTSDMSLLHGIPSLKIGPGRSERSHTADEYIMRHEITDAIDFYSSLISNLKNHLQE
;
A
#
# COMPACT_ATOMS: atom_id res chain seq x y z
N MET A 1 -23.69 18.94 -19.52
CA MET A 1 -22.51 18.31 -18.94
C MET A 1 -23.00 17.35 -17.88
N SER A 2 -22.60 16.09 -17.89
CA SER A 2 -22.87 15.15 -16.78
C SER A 2 -22.19 15.67 -15.50
N ARG A 3 -22.70 15.26 -14.36
CA ARG A 3 -22.09 15.60 -13.07
C ARG A 3 -20.80 14.82 -12.90
N PRO A 4 -19.72 15.39 -12.32
CA PRO A 4 -18.43 14.73 -12.16
C PRO A 4 -18.51 13.39 -11.40
N ASP A 5 -19.41 13.30 -10.42
CA ASP A 5 -19.64 12.08 -9.64
C ASP A 5 -20.29 10.96 -10.50
N GLU A 6 -21.21 11.30 -11.40
CA GLU A 6 -21.81 10.32 -12.32
C GLU A 6 -20.79 9.78 -13.31
N GLU A 7 -19.90 10.61 -13.83
CA GLU A 7 -18.80 10.18 -14.71
C GLU A 7 -17.79 9.27 -13.97
N ALA A 8 -17.43 9.63 -12.74
CA ALA A 8 -16.56 8.83 -11.88
C ALA A 8 -17.19 7.45 -11.58
N ILE A 9 -18.49 7.41 -11.24
CA ILE A 9 -19.22 6.16 -11.00
C ILE A 9 -19.32 5.33 -12.27
N ALA A 10 -19.56 5.94 -13.42
CA ALA A 10 -19.60 5.23 -14.70
C ALA A 10 -18.23 4.61 -15.03
N LEU A 11 -17.14 5.32 -14.73
CA LEU A 11 -15.78 4.78 -14.88
C LEU A 11 -15.54 3.62 -13.90
N LEU A 12 -15.90 3.77 -12.62
CA LEU A 12 -15.77 2.70 -11.62
C LEU A 12 -16.48 1.42 -12.07
N LYS A 13 -17.70 1.54 -12.55
CA LYS A 13 -18.45 0.37 -13.07
C LYS A 13 -17.76 -0.31 -14.25
N LYS A 14 -17.09 0.45 -15.12
CA LYS A 14 -16.29 -0.13 -16.21
C LYS A 14 -15.05 -0.85 -15.66
N LEU A 15 -14.39 -0.30 -14.65
CA LEU A 15 -13.24 -0.93 -14.01
C LEU A 15 -13.64 -2.23 -13.32
N ILE A 16 -14.72 -2.25 -12.53
CA ILE A 16 -15.24 -3.46 -11.90
C ILE A 16 -15.58 -4.54 -12.96
N ALA A 17 -16.24 -4.14 -14.05
CA ALA A 17 -16.63 -5.09 -15.12
C ALA A 17 -15.44 -5.65 -15.92
N THR A 18 -14.23 -5.17 -15.65
CA THR A 18 -13.01 -5.58 -16.35
C THR A 18 -12.05 -6.21 -15.33
N PRO A 19 -11.89 -7.55 -15.34
CA PRO A 19 -10.95 -8.21 -14.44
C PRO A 19 -9.55 -7.58 -14.50
N SER A 20 -8.96 -7.32 -13.35
CA SER A 20 -7.65 -6.64 -13.19
C SER A 20 -6.85 -7.21 -12.02
N THR A 21 -6.81 -8.54 -11.89
CA THR A 21 -5.95 -9.14 -10.87
C THR A 21 -4.49 -8.75 -11.11
N SER A 22 -3.72 -8.53 -10.04
CA SER A 22 -2.32 -8.12 -10.14
C SER A 22 -1.54 -8.92 -11.20
N ARG A 23 -0.86 -8.21 -12.09
CA ARG A 23 -0.14 -8.65 -13.29
C ARG A 23 -1.01 -8.91 -14.54
N ASP A 24 -2.33 -8.65 -14.45
CA ASP A 24 -3.27 -8.79 -15.59
C ASP A 24 -4.17 -7.54 -15.71
N GLU A 25 -3.58 -6.35 -15.57
CA GLU A 25 -4.30 -5.06 -15.50
C GLU A 25 -4.32 -4.32 -16.85
N SER A 26 -3.84 -4.92 -17.93
CA SER A 26 -3.65 -4.22 -19.22
C SER A 26 -4.96 -3.61 -19.77
N ALA A 27 -6.08 -4.27 -19.53
CA ALA A 27 -7.39 -3.82 -19.99
C ALA A 27 -7.87 -2.58 -19.21
N THR A 28 -7.78 -2.60 -17.88
CA THR A 28 -8.13 -1.45 -17.02
C THR A 28 -7.20 -0.28 -17.21
N ALA A 29 -5.88 -0.51 -17.40
CA ALA A 29 -4.93 0.51 -17.82
C ALA A 29 -5.37 1.20 -19.13
N GLY A 30 -5.87 0.44 -20.11
CA GLY A 30 -6.43 0.96 -21.35
C GLY A 30 -7.64 1.87 -21.13
N ILE A 31 -8.55 1.47 -20.25
CA ILE A 31 -9.76 2.23 -19.88
C ILE A 31 -9.39 3.56 -19.22
N ILE A 32 -8.48 3.53 -18.25
CA ILE A 32 -8.03 4.72 -17.53
C ILE A 32 -7.31 5.69 -18.47
N ARG A 33 -6.42 5.17 -19.32
CA ARG A 33 -5.74 5.96 -20.33
C ARG A 33 -6.72 6.64 -21.28
N GLN A 34 -7.74 5.90 -21.74
CA GLN A 34 -8.75 6.45 -22.64
C GLN A 34 -9.57 7.53 -21.95
N TRP A 35 -9.99 7.30 -20.69
CA TRP A 35 -10.73 8.31 -19.92
C TRP A 35 -9.93 9.61 -19.77
N LEU A 36 -8.65 9.55 -19.45
CA LEU A 36 -7.78 10.73 -19.37
C LEU A 36 -7.70 11.46 -20.73
N ALA A 37 -7.54 10.71 -21.82
CA ALA A 37 -7.46 11.29 -23.16
C ALA A 37 -8.78 11.97 -23.58
N ASP A 38 -9.92 11.35 -23.32
CA ASP A 38 -11.26 11.87 -23.61
C ASP A 38 -11.55 13.17 -22.82
N ASN A 39 -10.90 13.32 -21.66
CA ASN A 39 -10.99 14.51 -20.81
C ASN A 39 -9.87 15.53 -21.08
N GLY A 40 -9.18 15.43 -22.23
CA GLY A 40 -8.23 16.43 -22.70
C GLY A 40 -6.84 16.38 -22.08
N HIS A 41 -6.53 15.36 -21.30
CA HIS A 41 -5.18 15.12 -20.78
C HIS A 41 -4.30 14.35 -21.76
N THR A 42 -2.98 14.37 -21.54
CA THR A 42 -2.01 13.60 -22.34
C THR A 42 -1.44 12.47 -21.48
N PRO A 43 -2.11 11.32 -21.39
CA PRO A 43 -1.64 10.21 -20.55
C PRO A 43 -0.46 9.48 -21.19
N ALA A 44 0.51 9.12 -20.37
CA ALA A 44 1.59 8.20 -20.69
C ALA A 44 1.38 6.86 -19.95
N ARG A 45 2.04 5.80 -20.45
CA ARG A 45 1.98 4.47 -19.86
C ARG A 45 3.37 3.88 -19.77
N ILE A 46 3.66 3.25 -18.64
CA ILE A 46 4.79 2.33 -18.45
C ILE A 46 4.25 1.05 -17.81
N ASP A 47 4.53 -0.10 -18.42
CA ASP A 47 3.88 -1.37 -18.06
C ASP A 47 2.34 -1.21 -18.04
N ASN A 48 1.70 -1.45 -16.91
CA ASN A 48 0.27 -1.17 -16.72
C ASN A 48 0.00 0.10 -15.89
N ASN A 49 1.03 0.86 -15.51
CA ASN A 49 0.86 2.14 -14.83
C ASN A 49 0.51 3.23 -15.83
N ILE A 50 -0.44 4.09 -15.47
CA ILE A 50 -0.88 5.23 -16.27
C ILE A 50 -0.61 6.51 -15.48
N TYR A 51 0.01 7.50 -16.13
CA TYR A 51 0.23 8.80 -15.50
C TYR A 51 -0.03 9.96 -16.47
N ALA A 52 -0.38 11.12 -15.91
CA ALA A 52 -0.58 12.35 -16.66
C ALA A 52 -0.28 13.57 -15.81
N LEU A 53 0.27 14.63 -16.43
CA LEU A 53 0.32 15.97 -15.83
C LEU A 53 -0.96 16.74 -16.13
N ALA A 54 -1.43 17.54 -15.17
CA ALA A 54 -2.59 18.43 -15.36
C ALA A 54 -2.29 19.57 -16.34
N ALA A 55 -1.02 19.98 -16.45
CA ALA A 55 -0.52 21.00 -17.37
C ALA A 55 0.93 20.68 -17.78
N PRO A 56 1.50 21.35 -18.78
CA PRO A 56 2.93 21.22 -19.10
C PRO A 56 3.81 21.44 -17.87
N LEU A 57 4.86 20.60 -17.74
CA LEU A 57 5.80 20.64 -16.61
C LEU A 57 6.41 22.03 -16.44
N ARG A 58 6.40 22.51 -15.21
CA ARG A 58 7.11 23.71 -14.75
C ARG A 58 8.28 23.23 -13.86
N PRO A 59 9.50 23.13 -14.40
CA PRO A 59 10.62 22.46 -13.72
C PRO A 59 11.03 23.16 -12.40
N GLU A 60 10.71 24.44 -12.26
CA GLU A 60 10.99 25.25 -11.06
C GLU A 60 10.04 24.98 -9.89
N LEU A 61 8.94 24.28 -10.12
CA LEU A 61 7.94 24.01 -9.10
C LEU A 61 8.03 22.56 -8.60
N PRO A 62 7.70 22.31 -7.31
CA PRO A 62 7.58 20.97 -6.79
C PRO A 62 6.45 20.19 -7.51
N THR A 63 6.53 18.88 -7.49
CA THR A 63 5.50 18.00 -8.06
C THR A 63 4.74 17.30 -6.95
N VAL A 64 3.43 17.50 -6.91
CA VAL A 64 2.48 16.76 -6.06
C VAL A 64 1.88 15.63 -6.88
N MET A 65 2.07 14.38 -6.43
CA MET A 65 1.51 13.21 -7.09
C MET A 65 0.24 12.75 -6.38
N LEU A 66 -0.82 12.53 -7.14
CA LEU A 66 -2.00 11.78 -6.74
C LEU A 66 -1.81 10.35 -7.22
N ASN A 67 -1.87 9.40 -6.32
CA ASN A 67 -1.65 7.98 -6.62
C ASN A 67 -2.79 7.12 -6.08
N SER A 68 -3.15 6.08 -6.80
CA SER A 68 -3.95 4.94 -6.33
C SER A 68 -3.75 3.77 -7.27
N HIS A 69 -4.05 2.55 -6.83
CA HIS A 69 -3.88 1.35 -7.65
C HIS A 69 -5.19 0.91 -8.31
N HIS A 70 -5.06 0.19 -9.45
CA HIS A 70 -6.22 -0.33 -10.19
C HIS A 70 -6.20 -1.85 -10.35
N ASP A 71 -5.20 -2.51 -9.80
CA ASP A 71 -5.22 -3.97 -9.65
C ASP A 71 -6.06 -4.40 -8.45
N THR A 72 -6.44 -5.66 -8.45
CA THR A 72 -7.24 -6.28 -7.40
C THR A 72 -6.63 -7.61 -6.98
N VAL A 73 -6.95 -8.07 -5.78
CA VAL A 73 -6.77 -9.47 -5.39
C VAL A 73 -7.67 -10.39 -6.22
N LYS A 74 -7.45 -11.70 -6.14
CA LYS A 74 -8.41 -12.68 -6.69
C LYS A 74 -9.70 -12.66 -5.87
N PRO A 75 -10.88 -12.81 -6.51
CA PRO A 75 -12.14 -12.84 -5.77
C PRO A 75 -12.17 -14.00 -4.78
N SER A 76 -12.67 -13.75 -3.59
CA SER A 76 -12.91 -14.78 -2.58
C SER A 76 -13.98 -15.78 -3.06
N PRO A 77 -13.81 -17.09 -2.82
CA PRO A 77 -14.86 -18.08 -3.10
C PRO A 77 -16.17 -17.85 -2.32
N ALA A 78 -16.16 -16.98 -1.31
CA ALA A 78 -17.33 -16.65 -0.51
C ALA A 78 -18.23 -15.56 -1.14
N TYR A 79 -17.86 -15.00 -2.30
CA TYR A 79 -18.74 -14.07 -3.03
C TYR A 79 -20.09 -14.69 -3.31
N THR A 80 -21.16 -13.97 -2.99
CA THR A 80 -22.55 -14.37 -3.31
C THR A 80 -23.06 -13.66 -4.57
N ARG A 81 -22.38 -12.55 -4.98
CA ARG A 81 -22.62 -11.79 -6.21
C ARG A 81 -21.49 -12.09 -7.21
N ASP A 82 -21.74 -11.82 -8.50
CA ASP A 82 -20.65 -11.85 -9.48
C ASP A 82 -19.66 -10.70 -9.18
N PRO A 83 -18.39 -10.98 -8.85
CA PRO A 83 -17.41 -9.95 -8.49
C PRO A 83 -17.11 -8.96 -9.62
N TYR A 84 -17.38 -9.34 -10.87
CA TYR A 84 -17.14 -8.52 -12.06
C TYR A 84 -18.42 -7.93 -12.66
N MET A 85 -19.55 -8.06 -11.99
CA MET A 85 -20.80 -7.44 -12.39
C MET A 85 -21.13 -6.28 -11.45
N PRO A 86 -20.91 -5.01 -11.87
CA PRO A 86 -21.17 -3.85 -11.02
C PRO A 86 -22.68 -3.70 -10.78
N GLU A 87 -23.12 -4.15 -9.63
CA GLU A 87 -24.52 -4.05 -9.20
C GLU A 87 -24.70 -2.84 -8.30
N GLU A 88 -25.74 -2.04 -8.56
CA GLU A 88 -26.10 -0.92 -7.70
C GLU A 88 -27.39 -1.24 -6.94
N ALA A 89 -27.32 -1.31 -5.61
CA ALA A 89 -28.45 -1.55 -4.73
C ALA A 89 -28.29 -0.79 -3.40
N ASP A 90 -29.36 -0.19 -2.93
CA ASP A 90 -29.40 0.53 -1.63
C ASP A 90 -28.29 1.58 -1.45
N GLY A 91 -27.96 2.31 -2.54
CA GLY A 91 -26.89 3.31 -2.56
C GLY A 91 -25.48 2.73 -2.51
N ARG A 92 -25.32 1.40 -2.66
CA ARG A 92 -24.05 0.69 -2.76
C ARG A 92 -23.74 0.32 -4.20
N ILE A 93 -22.48 0.35 -4.56
CA ILE A 93 -21.95 -0.17 -5.81
C ILE A 93 -21.12 -1.38 -5.43
N TYR A 94 -21.61 -2.57 -5.75
CA TYR A 94 -20.94 -3.84 -5.47
C TYR A 94 -20.00 -4.22 -6.60
N GLY A 95 -18.93 -4.90 -6.25
CA GLY A 95 -17.97 -5.52 -7.15
C GLY A 95 -16.54 -5.50 -6.60
N LEU A 96 -15.73 -6.41 -7.06
CA LEU A 96 -14.33 -6.52 -6.66
C LEU A 96 -13.56 -5.26 -7.07
N GLY A 97 -12.78 -4.71 -6.14
CA GLY A 97 -12.05 -3.47 -6.36
C GLY A 97 -12.94 -2.20 -6.34
N SER A 98 -14.21 -2.31 -5.96
CA SER A 98 -15.08 -1.13 -5.82
C SER A 98 -14.65 -0.22 -4.68
N ASN A 99 -14.18 -0.80 -3.57
CA ASN A 99 -13.68 -0.14 -2.38
C ASN A 99 -12.15 -0.04 -2.39
N ASP A 100 -11.45 -1.11 -2.81
CA ASP A 100 -9.99 -1.26 -2.78
C ASP A 100 -9.42 -1.46 -4.19
N ALA A 101 -8.86 -0.42 -4.87
CA ALA A 101 -8.98 0.98 -4.52
C ALA A 101 -9.67 1.79 -5.63
N GLY A 102 -10.60 1.13 -6.40
CA GLY A 102 -11.26 1.73 -7.56
C GLY A 102 -12.01 3.03 -7.24
N ALA A 103 -12.66 3.11 -6.07
CA ALA A 103 -13.31 4.34 -5.64
C ALA A 103 -12.31 5.49 -5.47
N SER A 104 -11.12 5.22 -4.91
CA SER A 104 -10.03 6.20 -4.80
C SER A 104 -9.51 6.60 -6.18
N VAL A 105 -9.28 5.63 -7.08
CA VAL A 105 -8.87 5.89 -8.47
C VAL A 105 -9.80 6.87 -9.16
N VAL A 106 -11.11 6.58 -9.18
CA VAL A 106 -12.05 7.43 -9.93
C VAL A 106 -12.29 8.79 -9.27
N SER A 107 -12.22 8.86 -7.93
CA SER A 107 -12.37 10.12 -7.21
C SER A 107 -11.15 11.02 -7.40
N LEU A 108 -9.92 10.47 -7.38
CA LEU A 108 -8.69 11.20 -7.66
C LEU A 108 -8.63 11.67 -9.12
N LEU A 109 -9.02 10.80 -10.08
CA LEU A 109 -9.11 11.18 -11.49
C LEU A 109 -10.08 12.34 -11.72
N ALA A 110 -11.25 12.33 -11.07
CA ALA A 110 -12.22 13.40 -11.14
C ALA A 110 -11.67 14.70 -10.54
N ALA A 111 -11.08 14.65 -9.34
CA ALA A 111 -10.47 15.81 -8.69
C ALA A 111 -9.28 16.37 -9.51
N PHE A 112 -8.46 15.49 -10.09
CA PHE A 112 -7.39 15.88 -11.00
C PHE A 112 -7.89 16.63 -12.23
N HIS A 113 -8.98 16.15 -12.84
CA HIS A 113 -9.58 16.78 -14.01
C HIS A 113 -10.23 18.13 -13.68
N LEU A 114 -10.82 18.27 -12.50
CA LEU A 114 -11.46 19.51 -12.03
C LEU A 114 -10.47 20.59 -11.58
N ALA A 115 -9.22 20.21 -11.30
CA ALA A 115 -8.22 21.16 -10.81
C ALA A 115 -7.88 22.22 -11.88
N ASP A 116 -7.72 23.47 -11.45
CA ASP A 116 -7.14 24.53 -12.28
C ASP A 116 -5.62 24.59 -12.05
N PRO A 117 -4.80 23.96 -12.93
CA PRO A 117 -3.37 23.88 -12.74
C PRO A 117 -2.66 25.24 -12.82
N SER A 118 -3.31 26.25 -13.43
CA SER A 118 -2.74 27.59 -13.54
C SER A 118 -2.69 28.32 -12.19
N SER A 119 -3.56 27.94 -11.27
CA SER A 119 -3.66 28.52 -9.93
C SER A 119 -2.76 27.83 -8.89
N LEU A 120 -2.11 26.67 -9.23
CA LEU A 120 -1.35 25.86 -8.29
C LEU A 120 0.13 26.27 -8.28
N PRO A 121 0.78 26.40 -7.09
CA PRO A 121 2.21 26.63 -6.94
C PRO A 121 3.03 25.34 -7.04
N PHE A 122 2.50 24.31 -7.69
CA PHE A 122 3.12 23.00 -7.90
C PHE A 122 2.64 22.36 -9.21
N ASN A 123 3.39 21.40 -9.71
CA ASN A 123 2.92 20.51 -10.78
C ASN A 123 2.00 19.47 -10.17
N LEU A 124 0.84 19.23 -10.76
CA LEU A 124 -0.07 18.19 -10.34
C LEU A 124 0.09 17.01 -11.30
N LEU A 125 0.49 15.86 -10.73
CA LEU A 125 0.71 14.60 -11.43
C LEU A 125 -0.31 13.57 -10.94
N MET A 126 -1.08 12.98 -11.83
CA MET A 126 -1.89 11.79 -11.55
C MET A 126 -1.11 10.54 -11.95
N ALA A 127 -1.07 9.53 -11.09
CA ALA A 127 -0.47 8.23 -11.35
C ALA A 127 -1.39 7.13 -10.84
N VAL A 128 -1.85 6.26 -11.75
CA VAL A 128 -2.63 5.07 -11.40
C VAL A 128 -1.75 3.85 -11.59
N THR A 129 -1.47 3.16 -10.49
CA THR A 129 -0.48 2.08 -10.40
C THR A 129 -1.10 0.70 -10.56
N ALA A 130 -0.30 -0.23 -11.02
CA ALA A 130 -0.57 -1.67 -11.09
C ALA A 130 0.23 -2.42 -10.01
N GLU A 131 -0.06 -3.71 -9.83
CA GLU A 131 0.69 -4.65 -8.97
C GLU A 131 0.87 -4.21 -7.51
N GLU A 132 0.03 -3.31 -6.98
CA GLU A 132 0.11 -2.87 -5.57
C GLU A 132 -0.12 -4.05 -4.63
N GLU A 133 -1.16 -4.84 -4.85
CA GLU A 133 -1.62 -5.96 -4.01
C GLU A 133 -0.59 -7.10 -3.85
N VAL A 134 0.44 -7.09 -4.69
CA VAL A 134 1.54 -8.06 -4.65
C VAL A 134 2.91 -7.40 -4.45
N GLY A 135 2.96 -6.07 -4.30
CA GLY A 135 4.21 -5.30 -4.22
C GLY A 135 5.12 -5.60 -5.40
N GLY A 136 4.55 -5.67 -6.59
CA GLY A 136 5.18 -6.20 -7.80
C GLY A 136 6.27 -5.32 -8.38
N GLU A 137 6.94 -5.83 -9.42
CA GLU A 137 8.07 -5.12 -10.05
C GLU A 137 7.61 -4.07 -11.06
N HIS A 138 6.43 -4.27 -11.65
CA HIS A 138 5.89 -3.44 -12.72
C HIS A 138 4.85 -2.42 -12.26
N GLY A 139 4.68 -2.23 -10.93
CA GLY A 139 3.86 -1.20 -10.29
C GLY A 139 4.66 0.07 -9.97
N MET A 140 4.49 0.60 -8.76
CA MET A 140 5.19 1.79 -8.26
C MET A 140 6.73 1.67 -8.42
N ARG A 141 7.29 0.46 -8.31
CA ARG A 141 8.73 0.20 -8.43
C ARG A 141 9.30 0.48 -9.82
N SER A 142 8.54 0.26 -10.90
CA SER A 142 8.95 0.64 -12.25
C SER A 142 8.58 2.09 -12.56
N LEU A 143 7.49 2.58 -11.98
CA LEU A 143 6.99 3.93 -12.23
C LEU A 143 7.93 5.02 -11.68
N LEU A 144 8.39 4.91 -10.43
CA LEU A 144 9.20 5.96 -9.80
C LEU A 144 10.52 6.25 -10.55
N PRO A 145 11.35 5.26 -10.90
CA PRO A 145 12.55 5.50 -11.72
C PRO A 145 12.22 6.12 -13.07
N HIS A 146 11.15 5.66 -13.71
CA HIS A 146 10.70 6.22 -14.99
C HIS A 146 10.29 7.69 -14.87
N LEU A 147 9.54 8.05 -13.81
CA LEU A 147 9.17 9.45 -13.54
C LEU A 147 10.42 10.30 -13.29
N ALA A 148 11.41 9.78 -12.56
CA ALA A 148 12.68 10.47 -12.33
C ALA A 148 13.44 10.75 -13.63
N GLU A 149 13.52 9.79 -14.56
CA GLU A 149 14.11 9.97 -15.90
C GLU A 149 13.39 11.04 -16.72
N LYS A 150 12.09 11.28 -16.48
CA LYS A 150 11.28 12.32 -17.12
C LYS A 150 11.32 13.66 -16.41
N GLY A 151 12.06 13.78 -15.29
CA GLY A 151 12.07 14.99 -14.46
C GLY A 151 10.77 15.21 -13.68
N LEU A 152 10.01 14.14 -13.44
CA LEU A 152 8.71 14.15 -12.75
C LEU A 152 8.77 13.55 -11.35
N THR A 153 9.94 13.54 -10.71
CA THR A 153 10.08 13.03 -9.33
C THR A 153 9.11 13.75 -8.39
N PRO A 154 8.18 13.06 -7.73
CA PRO A 154 7.27 13.72 -6.80
C PRO A 154 8.01 14.24 -5.56
N SER A 155 7.65 15.43 -5.11
CA SER A 155 8.11 16.02 -3.86
C SER A 155 7.25 15.57 -2.67
N MET A 156 6.02 15.19 -2.95
CA MET A 156 5.05 14.64 -1.99
C MET A 156 3.94 13.89 -2.72
N VAL A 157 3.29 12.94 -2.02
CA VAL A 157 2.29 12.05 -2.62
C VAL A 157 1.03 11.97 -1.76
N ILE A 158 -0.14 12.02 -2.40
CA ILE A 158 -1.42 11.63 -1.83
C ILE A 158 -1.75 10.24 -2.37
N VAL A 159 -1.82 9.25 -1.49
CA VAL A 159 -2.13 7.86 -1.84
C VAL A 159 -3.59 7.58 -1.52
N GLY A 160 -4.37 7.29 -2.55
CA GLY A 160 -5.80 7.00 -2.45
C GLY A 160 -6.04 5.55 -2.05
N GLU A 161 -6.56 5.36 -0.82
CA GLU A 161 -6.83 4.07 -0.20
C GLU A 161 -8.09 4.15 0.67
N PRO A 162 -8.76 3.02 1.01
CA PRO A 162 -9.99 3.03 1.79
C PRO A 162 -9.77 3.37 3.26
N THR A 163 -9.77 4.67 3.59
CA THR A 163 -9.54 5.18 4.95
C THR A 163 -10.74 5.91 5.56
N GLY A 164 -11.86 5.99 4.85
CA GLY A 164 -13.03 6.79 5.28
C GLY A 164 -12.71 8.28 5.34
N LEU A 165 -11.88 8.78 4.43
CA LEU A 165 -11.36 10.15 4.39
C LEU A 165 -10.62 10.58 5.66
N GLN A 166 -10.08 9.61 6.43
CA GLN A 166 -9.17 9.90 7.51
C GLN A 166 -7.72 9.86 7.00
N ALA A 167 -6.87 10.71 7.55
CA ALA A 167 -5.50 10.89 7.13
C ALA A 167 -4.57 9.87 7.82
N ALA A 168 -4.18 8.80 7.12
CA ALA A 168 -3.16 7.88 7.62
C ALA A 168 -1.78 8.52 7.46
N VAL A 169 -1.18 8.92 8.58
CA VAL A 169 0.12 9.60 8.64
C VAL A 169 1.29 8.64 8.77
N ALA A 170 1.03 7.37 8.96
CA ALA A 170 2.05 6.35 9.05
C ALA A 170 1.49 4.96 8.78
N GLU A 171 2.38 4.07 8.28
CA GLU A 171 2.16 2.63 8.17
C GLU A 171 3.44 1.86 8.50
N ARG A 172 3.28 0.63 9.03
CA ARG A 172 4.42 -0.23 9.37
C ARG A 172 4.99 -0.88 8.13
N GLY A 173 6.31 -1.05 8.12
CA GLY A 173 6.97 -1.93 7.17
C GLY A 173 6.81 -3.42 7.56
N LEU A 174 7.28 -4.28 6.68
CA LEU A 174 7.21 -5.73 6.84
C LEU A 174 8.53 -6.40 6.45
N VAL A 175 9.03 -7.24 7.34
CA VAL A 175 10.07 -8.23 7.05
C VAL A 175 9.57 -9.59 7.49
N VAL A 176 9.54 -10.55 6.59
CA VAL A 176 9.28 -11.96 6.91
C VAL A 176 10.59 -12.71 6.88
N LEU A 177 10.97 -13.32 8.00
CA LEU A 177 12.19 -14.11 8.15
C LEU A 177 11.88 -15.60 8.09
N ASP A 178 12.49 -16.32 7.14
CA ASP A 178 12.54 -17.78 7.12
C ASP A 178 13.78 -18.22 7.91
N CYS A 179 13.58 -18.93 9.00
CA CYS A 179 14.65 -19.35 9.90
C CYS A 179 14.77 -20.87 10.00
N ILE A 180 16.00 -21.37 10.09
CA ILE A 180 16.31 -22.80 10.20
C ILE A 180 17.30 -23.02 11.36
N ALA A 181 16.82 -23.69 12.42
CA ALA A 181 17.68 -24.22 13.45
C ALA A 181 18.23 -25.58 13.01
N HIS A 182 19.54 -25.73 13.07
CA HIS A 182 20.23 -26.97 12.73
C HIS A 182 20.57 -27.79 14.00
N GLY A 183 20.41 -29.08 13.92
CA GLY A 183 20.75 -30.06 14.96
C GLY A 183 21.55 -31.22 14.41
N VAL A 184 21.54 -32.31 15.13
CA VAL A 184 22.15 -33.57 14.72
C VAL A 184 21.17 -34.70 15.06
N SER A 185 20.80 -35.49 14.06
CA SER A 185 19.87 -36.60 14.23
C SER A 185 20.45 -37.69 15.19
N GLY A 186 19.57 -38.31 15.96
CA GLY A 186 19.92 -39.35 16.88
C GLY A 186 18.70 -40.13 17.38
N HIS A 187 18.92 -41.23 18.11
CA HIS A 187 17.83 -41.99 18.70
C HIS A 187 17.37 -41.33 20.01
N ALA A 188 16.07 -41.04 20.14
CA ALA A 188 15.54 -40.32 21.30
C ALA A 188 15.74 -40.98 22.66
N ALA A 189 15.95 -42.35 22.69
CA ALA A 189 16.24 -43.09 23.91
C ALA A 189 17.72 -43.10 24.28
N ARG A 190 18.61 -42.44 23.53
CA ARG A 190 20.05 -42.37 23.78
C ARG A 190 20.48 -40.92 23.97
N ASN A 191 21.59 -40.73 24.69
CA ASN A 191 22.20 -39.41 24.87
C ASN A 191 23.03 -39.03 23.63
N GLU A 192 22.40 -39.06 22.43
CA GLU A 192 23.01 -38.82 21.13
C GLU A 192 22.29 -37.69 20.43
N GLY A 193 23.02 -36.99 19.52
CA GLY A 193 22.43 -35.93 18.68
C GLY A 193 22.26 -34.61 19.36
N VAL A 194 21.73 -33.65 18.60
CA VAL A 194 21.41 -32.31 19.04
C VAL A 194 20.00 -31.94 18.51
N ASN A 195 19.09 -31.71 19.43
CA ASN A 195 17.70 -31.48 19.06
C ASN A 195 17.50 -30.07 18.50
N ALA A 196 17.17 -30.00 17.19
CA ALA A 196 16.91 -28.73 16.50
C ALA A 196 15.68 -27.97 17.04
N ILE A 197 14.69 -28.70 17.62
CA ILE A 197 13.53 -28.06 18.26
C ILE A 197 14.00 -27.23 19.46
N TYR A 198 14.88 -27.76 20.30
CA TYR A 198 15.32 -27.04 21.50
C TYR A 198 16.19 -25.83 21.14
N ARG A 199 16.96 -25.89 20.05
CA ARG A 199 17.67 -24.73 19.51
C ARG A 199 16.71 -23.67 19.00
N ALA A 200 15.73 -24.07 18.19
CA ALA A 200 14.70 -23.17 17.69
C ALA A 200 13.92 -22.51 18.84
N MET A 201 13.55 -23.27 19.89
CA MET A 201 12.87 -22.70 21.07
C MET A 201 13.71 -21.62 21.76
N ALA A 202 15.00 -21.81 21.90
CA ALA A 202 15.90 -20.81 22.49
C ALA A 202 15.94 -19.53 21.64
N ASP A 203 16.04 -19.67 20.33
CA ASP A 203 16.07 -18.56 19.37
C ASP A 203 14.72 -17.83 19.30
N ILE A 204 13.61 -18.57 19.30
CA ILE A 204 12.25 -18.00 19.36
C ILE A 204 12.07 -17.20 20.65
N GLU A 205 12.59 -17.68 21.78
CA GLU A 205 12.52 -16.95 23.04
C GLU A 205 13.37 -15.67 23.01
N ARG A 206 14.54 -15.71 22.39
CA ARG A 206 15.36 -14.50 22.16
C ARG A 206 14.60 -13.47 21.30
N LEU A 207 13.99 -13.90 20.19
CA LEU A 207 13.16 -13.02 19.33
C LEU A 207 11.95 -12.45 20.08
N ARG A 208 11.25 -13.28 20.86
CA ARG A 208 10.05 -12.90 21.61
C ARG A 208 10.33 -11.84 22.68
N THR A 209 11.50 -11.89 23.29
CA THR A 209 11.89 -11.01 24.39
C THR A 209 12.76 -9.83 23.94
N TYR A 210 13.20 -9.80 22.68
CA TYR A 210 14.06 -8.77 22.18
C TYR A 210 13.32 -7.43 22.07
N SER A 211 13.96 -6.37 22.50
CA SER A 211 13.49 -5.00 22.38
C SER A 211 14.55 -4.18 21.63
N PHE A 212 14.15 -3.56 20.53
CA PHE A 212 15.02 -2.69 19.77
C PHE A 212 15.34 -1.42 20.56
N PRO A 213 16.62 -0.96 20.59
CA PRO A 213 17.03 0.23 21.34
C PRO A 213 16.34 1.52 20.90
N ARG A 214 16.13 1.71 19.59
CA ARG A 214 15.41 2.88 19.05
C ARG A 214 13.93 2.52 18.88
N VAL A 215 13.05 3.42 19.28
CA VAL A 215 11.59 3.28 19.19
C VAL A 215 11.06 4.45 18.37
N SER A 216 10.17 4.20 17.44
CA SER A 216 9.51 5.24 16.66
C SER A 216 8.55 6.04 17.55
N ASP A 217 8.58 7.36 17.43
CA ASP A 217 7.68 8.26 18.15
C ASP A 217 6.21 8.10 17.67
N VAL A 218 6.01 7.70 16.41
CA VAL A 218 4.69 7.56 15.78
C VAL A 218 4.21 6.11 15.81
N LEU A 219 5.09 5.17 15.38
CA LEU A 219 4.74 3.75 15.22
C LEU A 219 4.98 2.91 16.48
N GLY A 220 5.70 3.47 17.47
CA GLY A 220 6.09 2.74 18.66
C GLY A 220 7.13 1.65 18.38
N PRO A 221 7.21 0.56 19.18
CA PRO A 221 8.19 -0.49 19.02
C PRO A 221 7.94 -1.37 17.79
N ILE A 222 9.01 -1.95 17.26
CA ILE A 222 8.94 -3.05 16.28
C ILE A 222 8.24 -4.24 16.93
N LYS A 223 7.36 -4.90 16.17
CA LYS A 223 6.63 -6.09 16.63
C LYS A 223 7.19 -7.32 15.93
N ILE A 224 7.51 -8.36 16.71
CA ILE A 224 8.00 -9.64 16.20
C ILE A 224 7.01 -10.73 16.63
N SER A 225 6.58 -11.55 15.68
CA SER A 225 5.69 -12.68 15.93
C SER A 225 6.16 -13.90 15.17
N VAL A 226 6.46 -14.99 15.86
CA VAL A 226 6.71 -16.29 15.20
C VAL A 226 5.35 -16.87 14.87
N THR A 227 5.11 -17.10 13.57
CA THR A 227 3.78 -17.47 13.05
C THR A 227 3.70 -18.90 12.53
N GLN A 228 4.86 -19.54 12.28
CA GLN A 228 4.94 -20.91 11.80
C GLN A 228 6.12 -21.61 12.44
N ILE A 229 5.98 -22.92 12.75
CA ILE A 229 7.06 -23.79 13.20
C ILE A 229 6.81 -25.21 12.70
N GLU A 230 7.86 -25.85 12.17
CA GLU A 230 7.80 -27.22 11.65
C GLU A 230 9.07 -28.00 11.98
N ALA A 231 8.95 -29.20 12.59
CA ALA A 231 10.09 -30.07 12.88
C ALA A 231 9.66 -31.51 13.13
N GLY A 232 10.60 -32.43 12.95
CA GLY A 232 10.44 -33.85 13.28
C GLY A 232 9.62 -34.64 12.27
N ARG A 233 9.84 -35.98 12.24
CA ARG A 233 9.09 -36.90 11.36
C ARG A 233 8.61 -38.13 12.09
N GLN A 234 9.36 -38.56 13.11
CA GLN A 234 9.08 -39.76 13.89
C GLN A 234 9.32 -39.51 15.38
N HIS A 235 8.50 -40.10 16.27
CA HIS A 235 8.54 -39.84 17.70
C HIS A 235 9.85 -40.30 18.39
N ASN A 236 10.58 -41.23 17.79
CA ASN A 236 11.81 -41.80 18.32
C ASN A 236 13.11 -41.30 17.69
N VAL A 237 13.01 -40.23 16.84
CA VAL A 237 14.12 -39.60 16.15
C VAL A 237 14.28 -38.17 16.61
N ILE A 238 15.48 -37.79 17.09
CA ILE A 238 15.83 -36.42 17.38
C ILE A 238 15.91 -35.64 16.04
N PRO A 239 15.16 -34.57 15.85
CA PRO A 239 15.16 -33.80 14.60
C PRO A 239 16.47 -33.04 14.44
N ASP A 240 17.01 -33.10 13.23
CA ASP A 240 18.22 -32.37 12.81
C ASP A 240 17.92 -31.01 12.21
N LYS A 241 16.63 -30.67 11.94
CA LYS A 241 16.17 -29.40 11.48
C LYS A 241 14.84 -29.00 12.11
N CYS A 242 14.73 -27.71 12.47
CA CYS A 242 13.49 -27.06 12.84
C CYS A 242 13.38 -25.74 12.05
N ARG A 243 12.30 -25.61 11.28
CA ARG A 243 12.01 -24.39 10.53
C ARG A 243 10.99 -23.56 11.29
N PHE A 244 11.16 -22.24 11.28
CA PHE A 244 10.16 -21.32 11.79
C PHE A 244 10.15 -20.03 10.99
N VAL A 245 9.02 -19.33 11.02
CA VAL A 245 8.83 -18.07 10.29
C VAL A 245 8.49 -16.98 11.28
N ALA A 246 9.20 -15.86 11.20
CA ALA A 246 8.91 -14.66 11.98
C ALA A 246 8.35 -13.54 11.09
N ASP A 247 7.16 -13.06 11.43
CA ASP A 247 6.56 -11.81 10.90
C ASP A 247 7.07 -10.65 11.74
N VAL A 248 7.76 -9.71 11.10
CA VAL A 248 8.35 -8.53 11.75
C VAL A 248 7.72 -7.27 11.19
N ARG A 249 6.94 -6.57 12.01
CA ARG A 249 6.34 -5.28 11.67
C ARG A 249 7.29 -4.18 12.06
N THR A 250 7.99 -3.63 11.06
CA THR A 250 9.05 -2.64 11.23
C THR A 250 8.53 -1.22 11.40
N THR A 251 9.41 -0.30 11.73
CA THR A 251 9.12 1.11 11.94
C THR A 251 10.18 1.97 11.26
N ASP A 252 9.94 3.26 11.18
CA ASP A 252 10.89 4.25 10.63
C ASP A 252 12.20 4.42 11.46
N ALA A 253 12.25 3.85 12.67
CA ALA A 253 13.46 3.90 13.49
C ALA A 253 14.63 3.08 12.92
N TYR A 254 14.37 2.10 12.06
CA TYR A 254 15.36 1.23 11.41
C TYR A 254 14.91 0.91 9.98
N SER A 255 15.89 0.76 9.06
CA SER A 255 15.57 0.15 7.77
C SER A 255 15.22 -1.33 7.93
N ASN A 256 14.52 -1.89 6.95
CA ASN A 256 14.20 -3.31 6.95
C ASN A 256 15.46 -4.18 6.88
N GLU A 257 16.49 -3.74 6.14
CA GLU A 257 17.80 -4.40 6.05
C GLU A 257 18.51 -4.40 7.40
N GLU A 258 18.52 -3.26 8.11
CA GLU A 258 19.10 -3.13 9.45
C GLU A 258 18.35 -4.04 10.44
N THR A 259 17.02 -4.02 10.40
CA THR A 259 16.17 -4.85 11.24
C THR A 259 16.43 -6.35 11.02
N ALA A 260 16.44 -6.80 9.75
CA ALA A 260 16.69 -8.20 9.40
C ALA A 260 18.08 -8.67 9.88
N ARG A 261 19.11 -7.85 9.67
CA ARG A 261 20.47 -8.14 10.13
C ARG A 261 20.55 -8.25 11.65
N MET A 262 19.98 -7.28 12.38
CA MET A 262 20.00 -7.29 13.85
C MET A 262 19.33 -8.55 14.42
N LEU A 263 18.22 -9.00 13.81
CA LEU A 263 17.54 -10.21 14.26
C LEU A 263 18.30 -11.49 13.87
N ALA A 264 18.95 -11.53 12.72
CA ALA A 264 19.80 -12.64 12.32
C ALA A 264 21.03 -12.77 13.24
N ASP A 265 21.62 -11.63 13.64
CA ASP A 265 22.78 -11.61 14.55
C ASP A 265 22.41 -11.98 16.00
N LEU A 266 21.13 -11.83 16.38
CA LEU A 266 20.62 -12.15 17.71
C LEU A 266 20.51 -13.65 18.01
N ILE A 267 20.31 -14.47 16.98
CA ILE A 267 19.98 -15.89 17.10
C ILE A 267 21.03 -16.78 16.43
N GLU A 268 21.01 -18.07 16.77
CA GLU A 268 21.94 -19.06 16.20
C GLU A 268 21.39 -19.73 14.93
N SER A 269 20.08 -19.69 14.73
CA SER A 269 19.43 -20.19 13.52
C SER A 269 19.83 -19.40 12.29
N GLU A 270 20.01 -20.08 11.17
CA GLU A 270 20.16 -19.44 9.86
C GLU A 270 18.85 -18.71 9.51
N CYS A 271 18.91 -17.40 9.26
CA CYS A 271 17.76 -16.58 8.92
C CYS A 271 17.94 -15.87 7.59
N THR A 272 16.91 -15.95 6.74
CA THR A 272 16.88 -15.27 5.44
C THR A 272 15.59 -14.45 5.31
N PRO A 273 15.68 -13.16 5.06
CA PRO A 273 14.49 -12.34 4.77
C PRO A 273 13.94 -12.69 3.40
N ARG A 274 12.62 -12.89 3.29
CA ARG A 274 11.94 -13.06 1.99
C ARG A 274 12.02 -11.79 1.15
N SER A 275 11.90 -10.63 1.81
CA SER A 275 12.00 -9.30 1.22
C SER A 275 12.26 -8.27 2.30
N THR A 276 12.96 -7.19 1.94
CA THR A 276 13.15 -6.00 2.78
C THR A 276 12.52 -4.75 2.17
N ARG A 277 11.74 -4.90 1.11
CA ARG A 277 11.27 -3.78 0.29
C ARG A 277 10.13 -2.96 0.89
N VAL A 278 9.23 -3.61 1.66
CA VAL A 278 8.05 -2.96 2.27
C VAL A 278 8.50 -2.19 3.51
N GLN A 279 9.01 -0.98 3.30
CA GLN A 279 9.52 -0.12 4.38
C GLN A 279 8.36 0.54 5.15
N ALA A 280 8.63 0.95 6.39
CA ALA A 280 7.70 1.80 7.11
C ALA A 280 7.67 3.19 6.47
N SER A 281 6.50 3.81 6.45
CA SER A 281 6.30 5.19 6.00
C SER A 281 5.75 6.03 7.15
N VAL A 282 6.30 7.23 7.33
CA VAL A 282 5.84 8.21 8.33
C VAL A 282 5.96 9.60 7.73
N ILE A 283 4.90 10.39 7.83
CA ILE A 283 4.90 11.81 7.49
C ILE A 283 4.82 12.65 8.76
N SER A 284 5.58 13.73 8.81
CA SER A 284 5.58 14.64 9.97
C SER A 284 4.18 15.24 10.19
N PRO A 285 3.68 15.32 11.43
CA PRO A 285 2.42 15.98 11.74
C PRO A 285 2.35 17.45 11.29
N GLY A 286 3.49 18.14 11.21
CA GLY A 286 3.59 19.52 10.71
C GLY A 286 3.76 19.64 9.20
N HIS A 287 3.72 18.54 8.43
CA HIS A 287 3.89 18.59 6.98
C HIS A 287 2.66 19.22 6.29
N PRO A 288 2.84 20.06 5.24
CA PRO A 288 1.75 20.71 4.49
C PRO A 288 0.60 19.79 4.08
N LEU A 289 0.89 18.55 3.64
CA LEU A 289 -0.16 17.57 3.31
C LEU A 289 -1.06 17.23 4.51
N VAL A 290 -0.46 17.06 5.69
CA VAL A 290 -1.19 16.72 6.92
C VAL A 290 -2.03 17.93 7.37
N ALA A 291 -1.41 19.12 7.39
CA ALA A 291 -2.11 20.35 7.74
C ALA A 291 -3.30 20.60 6.80
N ALA A 292 -3.09 20.49 5.48
CA ALA A 292 -4.14 20.68 4.50
C ALA A 292 -5.32 19.70 4.66
N ALA A 293 -5.05 18.43 5.03
CA ALA A 293 -6.09 17.45 5.28
C ALA A 293 -6.82 17.67 6.61
N THR A 294 -6.11 18.03 7.66
CA THR A 294 -6.71 18.28 8.99
C THR A 294 -7.56 19.54 9.01
N ASP A 295 -7.21 20.57 8.28
CA ASP A 295 -8.04 21.78 8.11
C ASP A 295 -9.40 21.46 7.45
N LEU A 296 -9.47 20.39 6.66
CA LEU A 296 -10.71 19.88 6.09
C LEU A 296 -11.47 18.90 7.01
N GLY A 297 -10.98 18.73 8.24
CA GLY A 297 -11.63 17.90 9.26
C GLY A 297 -11.19 16.43 9.25
N ALA A 298 -10.18 16.04 8.46
CA ALA A 298 -9.66 14.68 8.52
C ALA A 298 -8.91 14.43 9.84
N ALA A 299 -9.30 13.40 10.59
CA ALA A 299 -8.54 12.95 11.74
C ALA A 299 -7.32 12.14 11.29
N THR A 300 -6.20 12.29 12.01
CA THR A 300 -4.99 11.52 11.73
C THR A 300 -4.99 10.18 12.44
N PHE A 301 -4.42 9.15 11.81
CA PHE A 301 -4.26 7.83 12.41
C PHE A 301 -3.04 7.08 11.83
N VAL A 302 -2.67 5.98 12.48
CA VAL A 302 -1.67 5.03 12.00
C VAL A 302 -2.38 3.89 11.28
N SER A 303 -2.08 3.69 9.99
CA SER A 303 -2.70 2.62 9.22
C SER A 303 -2.20 1.24 9.66
N PRO A 304 -3.10 0.26 9.84
CA PRO A 304 -2.72 -1.13 10.11
C PRO A 304 -2.27 -1.87 8.84
N THR A 305 -2.62 -1.37 7.64
CA THR A 305 -2.32 -1.95 6.33
C THR A 305 -1.21 -1.19 5.64
N THR A 306 -0.44 -1.89 4.81
CA THR A 306 0.56 -1.31 3.90
C THR A 306 -0.09 -0.88 2.59
N SER A 307 0.58 0.02 1.86
CA SER A 307 0.15 0.53 0.56
C SER A 307 1.38 0.90 -0.29
N ASP A 308 1.17 1.50 -1.44
CA ASP A 308 2.23 2.10 -2.26
C ASP A 308 3.11 3.10 -1.47
N MET A 309 2.62 3.65 -0.34
CA MET A 309 3.47 4.47 0.57
C MET A 309 4.74 3.76 1.00
N SER A 310 4.69 2.45 1.19
CA SER A 310 5.84 1.64 1.59
C SER A 310 6.99 1.63 0.58
N LEU A 311 6.71 2.04 -0.66
CA LEU A 311 7.66 2.11 -1.77
C LEU A 311 8.14 3.55 -2.07
N LEU A 312 7.54 4.57 -1.43
CA LEU A 312 7.84 5.99 -1.62
C LEU A 312 8.96 6.48 -0.68
N HIS A 313 10.08 5.74 -0.64
CA HIS A 313 11.17 6.01 0.29
C HIS A 313 11.66 7.46 0.26
N GLY A 314 11.59 8.14 1.41
CA GLY A 314 12.06 9.52 1.56
C GLY A 314 11.15 10.58 0.93
N ILE A 315 10.03 10.18 0.32
CA ILE A 315 9.02 11.09 -0.22
C ILE A 315 7.87 11.20 0.77
N PRO A 316 7.58 12.38 1.33
CA PRO A 316 6.45 12.58 2.22
C PRO A 316 5.14 12.12 1.56
N SER A 317 4.42 11.20 2.22
CA SER A 317 3.22 10.60 1.66
C SER A 317 2.09 10.56 2.68
N LEU A 318 0.87 10.87 2.23
CA LEU A 318 -0.34 10.82 3.04
C LEU A 318 -1.33 9.85 2.40
N LYS A 319 -1.77 8.83 3.14
CA LYS A 319 -2.79 7.89 2.68
C LYS A 319 -4.18 8.36 3.12
N ILE A 320 -5.08 8.57 2.15
CA ILE A 320 -6.43 9.06 2.42
C ILE A 320 -7.34 8.75 1.24
N GLY A 321 -8.58 8.30 1.50
CA GLY A 321 -9.55 8.07 0.43
C GLY A 321 -10.90 7.56 0.92
N PRO A 322 -11.87 7.41 -0.03
CA PRO A 322 -13.21 6.90 0.26
C PRO A 322 -13.20 5.42 0.66
N GLY A 323 -14.30 4.97 1.19
CA GLY A 323 -14.48 3.59 1.58
C GLY A 323 -13.85 3.26 2.93
N ARG A 324 -13.84 1.97 3.27
CA ARG A 324 -13.36 1.49 4.57
C ARG A 324 -12.49 0.25 4.40
N SER A 325 -11.38 0.20 5.12
CA SER A 325 -10.42 -0.90 5.06
C SER A 325 -11.04 -2.26 5.43
N GLU A 326 -12.07 -2.27 6.28
CA GLU A 326 -12.77 -3.50 6.68
C GLU A 326 -13.58 -4.15 5.54
N ARG A 327 -13.79 -3.42 4.42
CA ARG A 327 -14.47 -3.95 3.22
C ARG A 327 -13.48 -4.51 2.20
N SER A 328 -12.18 -4.22 2.34
CA SER A 328 -11.13 -4.73 1.45
C SER A 328 -10.96 -6.23 1.63
N HIS A 329 -10.73 -6.93 0.53
CA HIS A 329 -10.49 -8.38 0.47
C HIS A 329 -11.63 -9.24 1.06
N THR A 330 -12.83 -8.68 1.17
CA THR A 330 -14.03 -9.40 1.66
C THR A 330 -14.94 -9.79 0.51
N ALA A 331 -15.78 -10.81 0.73
CA ALA A 331 -16.82 -11.16 -0.23
C ALA A 331 -17.87 -10.05 -0.33
N ASP A 332 -18.43 -9.89 -1.53
CA ASP A 332 -19.44 -8.86 -1.85
C ASP A 332 -18.97 -7.44 -1.48
N GLU A 333 -17.71 -7.16 -1.79
CA GLU A 333 -17.08 -5.85 -1.62
C GLU A 333 -17.96 -4.76 -2.26
N TYR A 334 -18.04 -3.61 -1.59
CA TYR A 334 -18.84 -2.48 -2.05
C TYR A 334 -18.29 -1.13 -1.59
N ILE A 335 -18.65 -0.09 -2.33
CA ILE A 335 -18.52 1.31 -1.96
C ILE A 335 -19.90 1.97 -1.89
N MET A 336 -20.10 2.92 -0.96
CA MET A 336 -21.31 3.74 -1.00
C MET A 336 -21.18 4.83 -2.06
N ARG A 337 -22.24 5.08 -2.80
CA ARG A 337 -22.26 6.10 -3.85
C ARG A 337 -21.86 7.49 -3.33
N HIS A 338 -22.36 7.89 -2.15
CA HIS A 338 -22.02 9.17 -1.55
C HIS A 338 -20.54 9.26 -1.16
N GLU A 339 -19.89 8.13 -0.76
CA GLU A 339 -18.46 8.14 -0.42
C GLU A 339 -17.59 8.58 -1.61
N ILE A 340 -17.99 8.26 -2.86
CA ILE A 340 -17.30 8.73 -4.07
C ILE A 340 -17.52 10.25 -4.25
N THR A 341 -18.74 10.72 -4.09
CA THR A 341 -19.07 12.15 -4.22
C THR A 341 -18.30 12.96 -3.17
N ASP A 342 -18.37 12.51 -1.91
CA ASP A 342 -17.67 13.15 -0.78
C ASP A 342 -16.16 13.19 -1.00
N ALA A 343 -15.59 12.11 -1.60
CA ALA A 343 -14.16 12.04 -1.89
C ALA A 343 -13.72 12.97 -3.02
N ILE A 344 -14.53 13.15 -4.06
CA ILE A 344 -14.24 14.10 -5.14
C ILE A 344 -14.17 15.52 -4.57
N ASP A 345 -15.15 15.89 -3.74
CA ASP A 345 -15.20 17.21 -3.08
C ASP A 345 -14.02 17.39 -2.11
N PHE A 346 -13.72 16.37 -1.34
CA PHE A 346 -12.59 16.36 -0.40
C PHE A 346 -11.25 16.51 -1.12
N TYR A 347 -10.96 15.70 -2.15
CA TYR A 347 -9.69 15.77 -2.88
C TYR A 347 -9.55 17.11 -3.64
N SER A 348 -10.62 17.62 -4.22
CA SER A 348 -10.61 18.94 -4.86
C SER A 348 -10.29 20.05 -3.86
N SER A 349 -10.86 19.96 -2.67
CA SER A 349 -10.59 20.88 -1.56
C SER A 349 -9.16 20.70 -1.02
N LEU A 350 -8.67 19.46 -0.90
CA LEU A 350 -7.31 19.16 -0.44
C LEU A 350 -6.24 19.72 -1.39
N ILE A 351 -6.41 19.54 -2.70
CA ILE A 351 -5.52 20.11 -3.72
C ILE A 351 -5.51 21.65 -3.63
N SER A 352 -6.70 22.25 -3.47
CA SER A 352 -6.82 23.71 -3.34
C SER A 352 -6.24 24.22 -2.03
N ASN A 353 -6.47 23.52 -0.90
CA ASN A 353 -5.98 23.94 0.42
C ASN A 353 -4.46 23.77 0.55
N LEU A 354 -3.89 22.75 -0.05
CA LEU A 354 -2.43 22.52 -0.06
C LEU A 354 -1.65 23.72 -0.62
N LYS A 355 -2.25 24.48 -1.58
CA LYS A 355 -1.69 25.71 -2.09
C LYS A 355 -1.37 26.72 -0.98
N ASN A 356 -2.24 26.84 0.03
CA ASN A 356 -2.08 27.82 1.11
C ASN A 356 -0.89 27.44 2.01
N HIS A 357 -0.70 26.16 2.26
CA HIS A 357 0.39 25.63 3.09
C HIS A 357 1.76 25.54 2.39
N LEU A 358 1.82 25.74 1.07
CA LEU A 358 3.08 25.76 0.32
C LEU A 358 3.55 27.20 -0.02
N GLN A 359 2.75 28.21 0.30
CA GLN A 359 3.08 29.63 0.06
C GLN A 359 3.60 30.34 1.33
N GLU A 360 3.49 29.69 2.50
CA GLU A 360 4.07 30.10 3.78
C GLU A 360 5.50 29.61 3.93
#